data_98a46b0b07daa5a653629bf373547dac
#
_entry.id   98a46b0b07daa5a653629bf373547dac
#
_cell.length_a   1.000
_cell.length_b   1.000
_cell.length_c   1.000
_cell.angle_alpha   90.00
_cell.angle_beta   90.00
_cell.angle_gamma   90.00
#
_symmetry.space_group_name_H-M   'P 1'
#
loop_
_entity.id
_entity.type
_entity.pdbx_description
1 polymer ?
#
loop_
_entity_poly.entity_id
_entity_poly.type
_entity_poly.pdbx_seq_one_letter_code
_entity_poly.pdbx_strand_id
1 'polypeptide(L)'
;VLRIAPTIDGGTAGVQYMLGLLLGKEDWKQAVSENGLYATYLRLFGFPFAFAIEPLVPEDLVQPELVLPFKPGETWYFTGGPHAGWGTGSAWAGIDFAPAGEEYGCYESQSVVVAATDGVVVRVGDGVLVQDLDVDGIEQTGWSLLYLHLDKNDDIQVGTYLHRDDPIGYPSC
;
A
#
# COMPACT_ATOMS: atom_id res chain seq x y z
N VAL A 1 5.04 6.29 -3.20
CA VAL A 1 5.62 5.10 -2.54
C VAL A 1 4.82 3.88 -2.94
N LEU A 2 5.45 2.92 -3.59
CA LEU A 2 4.86 1.63 -3.91
C LEU A 2 5.26 0.65 -2.82
N ARG A 3 4.29 0.02 -2.19
CA ARG A 3 4.52 -1.02 -1.20
C ARG A 3 3.93 -2.32 -1.69
N ILE A 4 4.73 -3.36 -1.70
CA ILE A 4 4.37 -4.70 -2.14
C ILE A 4 4.57 -5.62 -0.95
N ALA A 5 3.53 -6.25 -0.50
CA ALA A 5 3.67 -7.31 0.50
C ALA A 5 2.66 -8.40 0.22
N PRO A 6 3.03 -9.67 0.38
CA PRO A 6 2.03 -10.66 0.69
C PRO A 6 1.39 -10.23 2.01
N THR A 7 0.10 -10.13 2.03
CA THR A 7 -0.65 -9.77 3.24
C THR A 7 -0.70 -10.93 4.20
N ILE A 8 0.45 -11.18 4.75
CA ILE A 8 0.67 -12.17 5.78
C ILE A 8 0.66 -11.46 7.12
N ASP A 9 0.56 -12.22 8.17
CA ASP A 9 0.88 -11.92 9.56
C ASP A 9 2.02 -10.91 9.77
N GLY A 10 2.97 -10.82 8.84
CA GLY A 10 4.03 -9.83 8.87
C GLY A 10 3.53 -8.39 8.91
N GLY A 11 2.45 -8.07 8.22
CA GLY A 11 1.80 -6.76 8.30
C GLY A 11 1.19 -6.52 9.68
N THR A 12 0.41 -7.46 10.18
CA THR A 12 -0.21 -7.38 11.49
C THR A 12 0.83 -7.43 12.62
N ALA A 13 1.80 -8.33 12.53
CA ALA A 13 2.88 -8.44 13.52
C ALA A 13 3.79 -7.21 13.51
N GLY A 14 4.12 -6.67 12.34
CA GLY A 14 4.90 -5.43 12.21
C GLY A 14 4.16 -4.23 12.80
N VAL A 15 2.86 -4.15 12.60
CA VAL A 15 2.01 -3.10 13.20
C VAL A 15 1.88 -3.31 14.71
N GLN A 16 1.65 -4.51 15.17
CA GLN A 16 1.63 -4.83 16.62
C GLN A 16 2.94 -4.44 17.28
N TYR A 17 4.07 -4.78 16.67
CA TYR A 17 5.39 -4.43 17.15
C TYR A 17 5.59 -2.90 17.17
N MET A 18 5.27 -2.22 16.07
CA MET A 18 5.38 -0.77 15.97
C MET A 18 4.49 -0.05 16.97
N LEU A 19 3.24 -0.46 17.12
CA LEU A 19 2.32 0.11 18.09
C LEU A 19 2.70 -0.24 19.51
N GLY A 20 3.17 -1.44 19.77
CA GLY A 20 3.72 -1.85 21.07
C GLY A 20 4.92 -1.00 21.48
N LEU A 21 5.84 -0.74 20.57
CA LEU A 21 6.99 0.14 20.81
C LEU A 21 6.59 1.60 21.04
N LEU A 22 5.66 2.12 20.23
CA LEU A 22 5.22 3.52 20.31
C LEU A 22 4.35 3.81 21.53
N LEU A 23 3.58 2.84 21.95
CA LEU A 23 2.54 3.03 22.95
C LEU A 23 2.83 2.34 24.28
N GLY A 24 3.83 1.46 24.33
CA GLY A 24 4.23 0.75 25.54
C GLY A 24 3.13 -0.09 26.17
N LYS A 25 2.12 -0.52 25.38
CA LYS A 25 0.96 -1.29 25.84
C LYS A 25 0.92 -2.67 25.21
N GLU A 26 0.59 -3.67 26.01
CA GLU A 26 0.42 -5.05 25.56
C GLU A 26 -0.84 -5.21 24.67
N ASP A 27 -1.92 -4.49 24.97
CA ASP A 27 -3.13 -4.47 24.16
C ASP A 27 -3.08 -3.32 23.14
N TRP A 28 -2.54 -3.61 21.98
CA TRP A 28 -2.40 -2.65 20.88
C TRP A 28 -3.74 -2.21 20.27
N LYS A 29 -4.79 -3.05 20.30
CA LYS A 29 -6.14 -2.68 19.81
C LYS A 29 -6.72 -1.54 20.63
N GLN A 30 -6.63 -1.68 21.95
CA GLN A 30 -7.06 -0.65 22.88
C GLN A 30 -6.19 0.61 22.71
N ALA A 31 -4.87 0.44 22.59
CA ALA A 31 -3.94 1.55 22.41
C ALA A 31 -4.21 2.36 21.14
N VAL A 32 -4.52 1.71 20.02
CA VAL A 32 -4.87 2.37 18.76
C VAL A 32 -6.15 3.19 18.91
N SER A 33 -7.18 2.62 19.52
CA SER A 33 -8.48 3.31 19.68
C SER A 33 -8.39 4.51 20.63
N GLU A 34 -7.62 4.40 21.73
CA GLU A 34 -7.49 5.44 22.73
C GLU A 34 -6.62 6.63 22.30
N ASN A 35 -5.64 6.44 21.45
CA ASN A 35 -4.63 7.46 21.10
C ASN A 35 -4.85 8.16 19.77
N GLY A 36 -6.00 7.99 19.14
CA GLY A 36 -6.30 8.63 17.87
C GLY A 36 -5.47 8.16 16.67
N LEU A 37 -4.67 7.11 16.86
CA LEU A 37 -3.88 6.49 15.78
C LEU A 37 -4.71 5.57 14.88
N TYR A 38 -5.97 5.36 15.25
CA TYR A 38 -6.86 4.43 14.54
C TYR A 38 -7.07 4.82 13.08
N ALA A 39 -7.28 6.09 12.80
CA ALA A 39 -7.44 6.56 11.42
C ALA A 39 -6.16 6.32 10.58
N THR A 40 -4.99 6.60 11.15
CA THR A 40 -3.71 6.33 10.48
C THR A 40 -3.48 4.84 10.29
N TYR A 41 -3.83 4.04 11.28
CA TYR A 41 -3.78 2.59 11.20
C TYR A 41 -4.65 2.07 10.05
N LEU A 42 -5.94 2.45 10.04
CA LEU A 42 -6.87 2.03 8.99
C LEU A 42 -6.43 2.48 7.60
N ARG A 43 -5.88 3.68 7.50
CA ARG A 43 -5.38 4.21 6.24
C ARG A 43 -4.22 3.38 5.67
N LEU A 44 -3.29 2.95 6.52
CA LEU A 44 -2.09 2.23 6.09
C LEU A 44 -2.30 0.73 5.94
N PHE A 45 -3.16 0.14 6.77
CA PHE A 45 -3.24 -1.31 6.94
C PHE A 45 -4.64 -1.89 6.70
N GLY A 46 -5.66 -1.05 6.48
CA GLY A 46 -7.06 -1.51 6.42
C GLY A 46 -7.57 -1.97 7.78
N PHE A 47 -8.64 -2.75 7.78
CA PHE A 47 -9.22 -3.33 8.99
C PHE A 47 -8.88 -4.83 9.09
N PRO A 48 -7.70 -5.20 9.61
CA PRO A 48 -7.16 -6.55 9.52
C PRO A 48 -7.92 -7.59 10.32
N PHE A 49 -8.93 -7.18 11.11
CA PHE A 49 -9.74 -8.08 11.93
C PHE A 49 -11.15 -8.27 11.39
N ALA A 50 -11.46 -7.72 10.21
CA ALA A 50 -12.74 -7.92 9.57
C ALA A 50 -12.94 -9.39 9.14
N PHE A 51 -11.86 -10.11 8.91
CA PHE A 51 -11.87 -11.46 8.37
C PHE A 51 -11.03 -12.40 9.23
N ALA A 52 -11.53 -13.61 9.44
CA ALA A 52 -10.73 -14.73 9.92
C ALA A 52 -10.12 -15.42 8.70
N ILE A 53 -8.84 -15.21 8.47
CA ILE A 53 -8.14 -15.76 7.32
C ILE A 53 -7.25 -16.91 7.80
N GLU A 54 -7.50 -18.09 7.27
CA GLU A 54 -6.66 -19.27 7.55
C GLU A 54 -6.62 -20.16 6.28
N PRO A 55 -5.44 -20.58 5.83
CA PRO A 55 -4.12 -20.15 6.34
C PRO A 55 -3.83 -18.71 5.97
N LEU A 56 -3.08 -18.00 6.81
CA LEU A 56 -2.67 -16.61 6.56
C LEU A 56 -1.75 -16.48 5.34
N VAL A 57 -1.07 -17.56 5.00
CA VAL A 57 -0.22 -17.68 3.81
C VAL A 57 -0.67 -18.90 3.04
N PRO A 58 -1.30 -18.76 1.87
CA PRO A 58 -1.54 -19.89 0.97
C PRO A 58 -0.22 -20.57 0.58
N GLU A 59 -0.23 -21.91 0.56
CA GLU A 59 0.97 -22.71 0.22
C GLU A 59 1.46 -22.47 -1.21
N ASP A 60 0.57 -22.06 -2.09
CA ASP A 60 0.79 -21.83 -3.51
C ASP A 60 0.90 -20.34 -3.88
N LEU A 61 1.13 -19.46 -2.90
CA LEU A 61 1.25 -18.05 -3.14
C LEU A 61 2.43 -17.70 -4.05
N VAL A 62 2.14 -17.30 -5.27
CA VAL A 62 3.12 -16.89 -6.28
C VAL A 62 3.02 -15.40 -6.51
N GLN A 63 4.17 -14.70 -6.46
CA GLN A 63 4.20 -13.26 -6.77
C GLN A 63 3.83 -13.04 -8.25
N PRO A 64 2.82 -12.19 -8.53
CA PRO A 64 2.52 -11.81 -9.90
C PRO A 64 3.63 -10.95 -10.51
N GLU A 65 3.64 -10.89 -11.85
CA GLU A 65 4.55 -10.00 -12.57
C GLU A 65 4.14 -8.55 -12.33
N LEU A 66 5.11 -7.73 -11.92
CA LEU A 66 4.93 -6.31 -11.65
C LEU A 66 5.80 -5.48 -12.60
N VAL A 67 5.26 -4.36 -13.06
CA VAL A 67 6.01 -3.33 -13.76
C VAL A 67 6.19 -2.10 -12.86
N LEU A 68 7.01 -1.15 -13.29
CA LEU A 68 7.16 0.11 -12.58
C LEU A 68 5.87 0.94 -12.69
N PRO A 69 5.51 1.73 -11.66
CA PRO A 69 4.24 2.46 -11.61
C PRO A 69 4.23 3.75 -12.45
N PHE A 70 4.93 3.73 -13.57
CA PHE A 70 5.00 4.81 -14.55
C PHE A 70 5.26 4.25 -15.95
N LYS A 71 4.86 5.01 -16.97
CA LYS A 71 4.88 4.53 -18.35
C LYS A 71 6.28 4.26 -18.88
N PRO A 72 6.46 3.26 -19.74
CA PRO A 72 7.72 3.02 -20.43
C PRO A 72 8.19 4.27 -21.19
N GLY A 73 9.47 4.62 -21.05
CA GLY A 73 10.08 5.80 -21.66
C GLY A 73 10.04 7.04 -20.80
N GLU A 74 9.31 7.06 -19.71
CA GLU A 74 9.39 8.12 -18.70
C GLU A 74 10.63 7.94 -17.82
N THR A 75 11.14 9.04 -17.30
CA THR A 75 12.27 9.02 -16.36
C THR A 75 11.79 9.36 -14.98
N TRP A 76 11.94 8.41 -14.06
CA TRP A 76 11.68 8.62 -12.64
C TRP A 76 12.93 8.24 -11.84
N TYR A 77 13.16 8.92 -10.75
CA TYR A 77 14.24 8.60 -9.82
C TYR A 77 13.78 7.56 -8.81
N PHE A 78 14.59 6.53 -8.62
CA PHE A 78 14.50 5.67 -7.44
C PHE A 78 15.04 6.47 -6.26
N THR A 79 14.17 6.80 -5.31
CA THR A 79 14.49 7.69 -4.19
C THR A 79 14.68 6.97 -2.87
N GLY A 80 14.22 5.72 -2.77
CA GLY A 80 14.39 4.95 -1.55
C GLY A 80 13.96 3.49 -1.66
N GLY A 81 14.55 2.66 -0.83
CA GLY A 81 14.19 1.25 -0.69
C GLY A 81 15.22 0.25 -1.24
N PRO A 82 14.94 -1.07 -1.13
CA PRO A 82 13.80 -1.56 -0.37
C PRO A 82 13.90 -1.17 1.11
N HIS A 83 12.79 -0.83 1.70
CA HIS A 83 12.68 -0.53 3.12
C HIS A 83 11.42 -1.17 3.72
N ALA A 84 11.29 -1.11 5.04
CA ALA A 84 10.14 -1.64 5.74
C ALA A 84 8.86 -0.95 5.28
N GLY A 85 7.94 -1.72 4.71
CA GLY A 85 6.68 -1.21 4.17
C GLY A 85 5.76 -0.63 5.23
N TRP A 86 5.80 -1.16 6.45
CA TRP A 86 4.91 -0.81 7.56
C TRP A 86 5.64 -0.43 8.85
N GLY A 87 6.90 -0.01 8.77
CA GLY A 87 7.71 0.40 9.92
C GLY A 87 8.83 -0.58 10.26
N THR A 88 9.58 -0.27 11.31
CA THR A 88 10.74 -1.06 11.73
C THR A 88 10.35 -2.50 12.06
N GLY A 89 11.05 -3.45 11.47
CA GLY A 89 10.83 -4.89 11.66
C GLY A 89 9.79 -5.52 10.73
N SER A 90 9.08 -4.73 9.90
CA SER A 90 8.19 -5.25 8.87
C SER A 90 8.98 -5.69 7.61
N ALA A 91 8.30 -6.39 6.70
CA ALA A 91 8.88 -6.83 5.44
C ALA A 91 9.49 -5.66 4.64
N TRP A 92 10.63 -5.87 4.03
CA TRP A 92 11.31 -4.90 3.15
C TRP A 92 10.66 -4.87 1.78
N ALA A 93 9.44 -4.36 1.75
CA ALA A 93 8.55 -4.37 0.60
C ALA A 93 8.18 -2.97 0.08
N GLY A 94 8.74 -1.92 0.67
CA GLY A 94 8.53 -0.54 0.21
C GLY A 94 9.65 -0.08 -0.70
N ILE A 95 9.30 0.52 -1.84
CA ILE A 95 10.22 1.21 -2.76
C ILE A 95 9.62 2.54 -3.16
N ASP A 96 10.47 3.55 -3.32
CA ASP A 96 10.06 4.93 -3.55
C ASP A 96 10.57 5.43 -4.90
N PHE A 97 9.68 6.12 -5.61
CA PHE A 97 10.00 6.77 -6.88
C PHE A 97 9.53 8.23 -6.86
N ALA A 98 10.24 9.09 -7.55
CA ALA A 98 9.83 10.47 -7.80
C ALA A 98 10.02 10.82 -9.28
N PRO A 99 9.09 11.59 -9.88
CA PRO A 99 9.24 12.06 -11.25
C PRO A 99 10.50 12.90 -11.43
N ALA A 100 11.13 12.82 -12.60
CA ALA A 100 12.30 13.63 -12.91
C ALA A 100 11.90 15.06 -13.31
N GLY A 101 12.71 16.04 -12.90
CA GLY A 101 12.57 17.43 -13.29
C GLY A 101 11.50 18.22 -12.56
N GLU A 102 10.93 17.64 -11.51
CA GLU A 102 9.93 18.29 -10.68
C GLU A 102 10.54 18.92 -9.41
N GLU A 103 9.81 19.86 -8.80
CA GLU A 103 10.26 20.55 -7.58
C GLU A 103 10.16 19.62 -6.36
N TYR A 104 10.91 19.95 -5.30
CA TYR A 104 10.81 19.21 -4.03
C TYR A 104 9.64 19.71 -3.19
N GLY A 105 9.04 18.79 -2.45
CA GLY A 105 7.98 19.08 -1.49
C GLY A 105 6.58 18.80 -2.02
N CYS A 106 5.60 19.34 -1.33
CA CYS A 106 4.20 19.15 -1.67
C CYS A 106 3.78 20.11 -2.78
N TYR A 107 3.63 19.63 -3.97
CA TYR A 107 3.04 20.35 -5.09
C TYR A 107 2.22 19.40 -5.96
N GLU A 108 1.41 19.96 -6.84
CA GLU A 108 0.56 19.18 -7.75
C GLU A 108 1.40 18.69 -8.95
N SER A 109 1.79 17.43 -8.90
CA SER A 109 2.51 16.78 -10.01
C SER A 109 1.60 16.59 -11.21
N GLN A 110 2.19 16.70 -12.40
CA GLN A 110 1.53 16.37 -13.67
C GLN A 110 1.97 15.00 -14.21
N SER A 111 2.91 14.34 -13.53
CA SER A 111 3.39 13.01 -13.90
C SER A 111 2.37 11.96 -13.49
N VAL A 112 2.05 11.05 -14.41
CA VAL A 112 0.98 10.06 -14.20
C VAL A 112 1.53 8.81 -13.55
N VAL A 113 0.92 8.41 -12.43
CA VAL A 113 1.14 7.09 -11.83
C VAL A 113 0.20 6.09 -12.51
N VAL A 114 0.72 4.92 -12.83
CA VAL A 114 -0.06 3.84 -13.46
C VAL A 114 -0.08 2.59 -12.59
N ALA A 115 -1.09 1.74 -12.80
CA ALA A 115 -1.17 0.44 -12.14
C ALA A 115 -0.01 -0.46 -12.57
N ALA A 116 0.71 -1.01 -11.60
CA ALA A 116 1.88 -1.85 -11.85
C ALA A 116 1.52 -3.27 -12.33
N THR A 117 0.28 -3.68 -12.21
CA THR A 117 -0.27 -4.96 -12.68
C THR A 117 -1.79 -4.91 -12.67
N ASP A 118 -2.42 -5.99 -13.12
CA ASP A 118 -3.88 -6.17 -13.03
C ASP A 118 -4.33 -6.41 -11.59
N GLY A 119 -5.55 -6.00 -11.25
CA GLY A 119 -6.16 -6.26 -9.95
C GLY A 119 -7.35 -5.35 -9.65
N VAL A 120 -8.02 -5.60 -8.55
CA VAL A 120 -9.19 -4.84 -8.11
C VAL A 120 -8.83 -3.85 -7.00
N VAL A 121 -9.38 -2.65 -7.06
CA VAL A 121 -9.24 -1.66 -5.99
C VAL A 121 -10.09 -2.07 -4.80
N VAL A 122 -9.46 -2.33 -3.67
CA VAL A 122 -10.15 -2.74 -2.42
C VAL A 122 -10.20 -1.63 -1.39
N ARG A 123 -9.33 -0.64 -1.52
CA ARG A 123 -9.33 0.54 -0.65
C ARG A 123 -8.73 1.74 -1.37
N VAL A 124 -9.36 2.91 -1.23
CA VAL A 124 -8.89 4.15 -1.87
C VAL A 124 -9.33 5.37 -1.07
N GLY A 125 -8.47 6.37 -0.98
CA GLY A 125 -8.70 7.65 -0.31
C GLY A 125 -7.51 8.09 0.53
N ASP A 126 -7.50 9.36 0.92
CA ASP A 126 -6.47 9.94 1.80
C ASP A 126 -5.02 9.69 1.34
N GLY A 127 -4.77 9.82 0.05
CA GLY A 127 -3.44 9.60 -0.52
C GLY A 127 -3.02 8.13 -0.66
N VAL A 128 -3.97 7.21 -0.55
CA VAL A 128 -3.73 5.76 -0.61
C VAL A 128 -4.61 5.10 -1.66
N LEU A 129 -4.07 4.15 -2.40
CA LEU A 129 -4.81 3.17 -3.18
C LEU A 129 -4.24 1.79 -2.89
N VAL A 130 -5.12 0.84 -2.56
CA VAL A 130 -4.76 -0.58 -2.40
C VAL A 130 -5.44 -1.39 -3.49
N GLN A 131 -4.62 -2.11 -4.21
CA GLN A 131 -5.02 -3.02 -5.28
C GLN A 131 -4.79 -4.45 -4.82
N ASP A 132 -5.84 -5.26 -4.84
CA ASP A 132 -5.82 -6.68 -4.57
C ASP A 132 -5.57 -7.43 -5.88
N LEU A 133 -4.55 -8.28 -5.91
CA LEU A 133 -4.04 -8.89 -7.14
C LEU A 133 -4.60 -10.28 -7.43
N ASP A 134 -5.12 -10.97 -6.43
CA ASP A 134 -5.81 -12.25 -6.60
C ASP A 134 -7.34 -12.10 -6.75
N VAL A 135 -7.81 -10.85 -6.65
CA VAL A 135 -9.19 -10.45 -6.98
C VAL A 135 -10.25 -11.12 -6.12
N ASP A 136 -9.89 -11.50 -4.91
CA ASP A 136 -10.85 -12.05 -3.94
C ASP A 136 -11.59 -10.94 -3.13
N GLY A 137 -11.12 -9.69 -3.24
CA GLY A 137 -11.67 -8.53 -2.58
C GLY A 137 -11.19 -8.35 -1.14
N ILE A 138 -10.20 -9.12 -0.71
CA ILE A 138 -9.68 -9.14 0.67
C ILE A 138 -8.20 -8.74 0.66
N GLU A 139 -7.89 -7.50 1.01
CA GLU A 139 -6.51 -7.01 1.01
C GLU A 139 -5.57 -7.73 1.99
N GLN A 140 -6.07 -8.63 2.82
CA GLN A 140 -5.33 -9.42 3.80
C GLN A 140 -4.98 -10.82 3.30
N THR A 141 -5.38 -11.20 2.10
CA THR A 141 -5.02 -12.47 1.45
C THR A 141 -4.20 -12.23 0.18
N GLY A 142 -3.46 -13.24 -0.25
CA GLY A 142 -2.72 -13.18 -1.50
C GLY A 142 -1.68 -12.05 -1.57
N TRP A 143 -1.67 -11.34 -2.68
CA TRP A 143 -0.78 -10.21 -2.92
C TRP A 143 -1.59 -8.93 -3.05
N SER A 144 -1.17 -7.87 -2.34
CA SER A 144 -1.73 -6.53 -2.48
C SER A 144 -0.65 -5.51 -2.77
N LEU A 145 -0.96 -4.54 -3.62
CA LEU A 145 -0.15 -3.36 -3.87
C LEU A 145 -0.72 -2.15 -3.14
N LEU A 146 0.10 -1.50 -2.36
CA LEU A 146 -0.21 -0.22 -1.75
C LEU A 146 0.53 0.89 -2.50
N TYR A 147 -0.22 1.79 -3.10
CA TYR A 147 0.27 3.06 -3.62
C TYR A 147 0.03 4.12 -2.55
N LEU A 148 1.09 4.79 -2.10
CA LEU A 148 1.05 5.81 -1.07
C LEU A 148 1.55 7.13 -1.63
N HIS A 149 1.03 8.25 -1.13
CA HIS A 149 1.25 9.59 -1.67
C HIS A 149 0.71 9.72 -3.10
N LEU A 150 -0.52 9.30 -3.27
CA LEU A 150 -1.24 9.31 -4.54
C LEU A 150 -2.45 10.23 -4.46
N ASP A 151 -2.50 11.24 -5.32
CA ASP A 151 -3.73 11.94 -5.66
C ASP A 151 -4.42 11.17 -6.79
N LYS A 152 -5.45 10.40 -6.43
CA LYS A 152 -6.10 9.46 -7.33
C LYS A 152 -6.96 10.15 -8.39
N ASN A 153 -7.15 9.50 -9.53
CA ASN A 153 -8.22 9.87 -10.45
C ASN A 153 -9.61 9.73 -9.80
N ASP A 154 -10.47 10.72 -9.99
CA ASP A 154 -11.80 10.78 -9.35
C ASP A 154 -12.70 9.59 -9.70
N ASP A 155 -12.51 9.01 -10.88
CA ASP A 155 -13.30 7.86 -11.36
C ASP A 155 -12.94 6.54 -10.67
N ILE A 156 -11.80 6.48 -9.92
CA ILE A 156 -11.37 5.26 -9.25
C ILE A 156 -12.07 5.13 -7.90
N GLN A 157 -12.77 4.01 -7.74
CA GLN A 157 -13.52 3.66 -6.54
C GLN A 157 -13.20 2.22 -6.12
N VAL A 158 -13.58 1.86 -4.91
CA VAL A 158 -13.53 0.46 -4.46
C VAL A 158 -14.39 -0.41 -5.41
N GLY A 159 -13.81 -1.52 -5.85
CA GLY A 159 -14.39 -2.41 -6.85
C GLY A 159 -13.99 -2.10 -8.30
N THR A 160 -13.30 -0.99 -8.58
CA THR A 160 -12.73 -0.73 -9.90
C THR A 160 -11.66 -1.79 -10.21
N TYR A 161 -11.80 -2.47 -11.34
CA TYR A 161 -10.73 -3.33 -11.86
C TYR A 161 -9.77 -2.49 -12.67
N LEU A 162 -8.50 -2.55 -12.34
CA LEU A 162 -7.41 -1.87 -13.04
C LEU A 162 -6.62 -2.89 -13.85
N HIS A 163 -6.34 -2.53 -15.09
CA HIS A 163 -5.34 -3.25 -15.88
C HIS A 163 -3.96 -2.61 -15.69
N ARG A 164 -2.93 -3.39 -15.91
CA ARG A 164 -1.56 -2.86 -15.96
C ARG A 164 -1.49 -1.67 -16.93
N ASP A 165 -0.76 -0.63 -16.52
CA ASP A 165 -0.61 0.65 -17.22
C ASP A 165 -1.84 1.57 -17.21
N ASP A 166 -2.95 1.20 -16.58
CA ASP A 166 -4.08 2.11 -16.37
C ASP A 166 -3.65 3.30 -15.48
N PRO A 167 -4.01 4.54 -15.86
CA PRO A 167 -3.68 5.71 -15.05
C PRO A 167 -4.47 5.73 -13.75
N ILE A 168 -3.77 5.77 -12.62
CA ILE A 168 -4.41 5.73 -11.29
C ILE A 168 -4.37 7.05 -10.54
N GLY A 169 -3.56 8.01 -10.97
CA GLY A 169 -3.46 9.31 -10.34
C GLY A 169 -2.13 9.98 -10.56
N TYR A 170 -1.79 10.86 -9.63
CA TYR A 170 -0.59 11.69 -9.66
C TYR A 170 0.17 11.59 -8.35
N PRO A 171 1.51 11.75 -8.33
CA PRO A 171 2.25 11.85 -7.08
C PRO A 171 1.78 13.05 -6.25
N SER A 172 1.64 12.82 -4.96
CA SER A 172 1.24 13.87 -4.03
C SER A 172 1.92 13.72 -2.66
N CYS A 173 1.57 14.56 -1.74
CA CYS A 173 1.93 14.42 -0.34
C CYS A 173 1.02 13.48 0.42
#